data_b4256cabe13f23a946bc05ea5ac8e534
#
_entry.id   b4256cabe13f23a946bc05ea5ac8e534
#
_cell.length_a   1.000
_cell.length_b   1.000
_cell.length_c   1.000
_cell.angle_alpha   90.00
_cell.angle_beta   90.00
_cell.angle_gamma   90.00
#
_symmetry.space_group_name_H-M   'P 1'
#
loop_
_entity.id
_entity.type
_entity.pdbx_description
1 polymer ?
#
loop_
_entity_poly.entity_id
_entity_poly.type
_entity_poly.pdbx_seq_one_letter_code
_entity_poly.pdbx_strand_id
1 'polypeptide(L)'
;MANMSLKKVAMPEQDPNVRNKNFEEVALGYTKEMAMEEAARCLNCKNKPCVGGCPVNVPIPAFIEKVAAGDFEGAYDVITTENALPAICGRVCPQENQCEGKCVRGIKGEPVGIGRMERFVADWHMANAKETEVNIEKNGMKVAVVGCGPAGITCAGELIKKGYDVTVFEALHKPGGVLSYGIPEFRLPKDLVAKEIESVQKLGVDIETNVIVGRSITIDELMEDGYKAVFVGSGAGLPRFLNIPGENHLGVYSANEFLTRVNLMKGYKFPECPTPVKVGKKVAVVGAGNVAMDAARTAKRLGAEEVYIVYRRSEEEAPARLEELHHAKEEGIIFKFLNNPAAIKADENGWVSSMEIIKQELGEPDASGRRSPQPIEGSNYDLDVDTVIIAIGQSPNPLIRHTTPGLDTQKWGGIIVNEETMETSKDGVYAGGDTVTGAATVILAMGAGKKAAAAIDQKLQGK
;
A
#
# COMPACT_ATOMS: atom_id res chain seq x y z
N MET A 1 -5.02 -30.19 20.84
CA MET A 1 -3.84 -30.72 20.10
C MET A 1 -3.61 -29.84 18.90
N ALA A 2 -2.34 -29.55 18.52
CA ALA A 2 -2.05 -28.74 17.33
C ALA A 2 -2.56 -29.45 16.06
N ASN A 3 -3.19 -28.68 15.16
CA ASN A 3 -3.59 -29.15 13.84
C ASN A 3 -2.34 -29.29 12.94
N MET A 4 -1.99 -30.49 12.54
CA MET A 4 -0.79 -30.81 11.78
C MET A 4 -1.01 -30.78 10.25
N SER A 5 -2.18 -30.31 9.77
CA SER A 5 -2.43 -30.13 8.34
C SER A 5 -1.28 -29.37 7.65
N LEU A 6 -0.80 -29.90 6.53
CA LEU A 6 0.26 -29.26 5.73
C LEU A 6 -0.25 -28.06 4.91
N LYS A 7 -1.56 -27.97 4.70
CA LYS A 7 -2.21 -26.86 3.98
C LYS A 7 -2.87 -25.92 4.97
N LYS A 8 -2.84 -24.63 4.68
CA LYS A 8 -3.62 -23.62 5.41
C LYS A 8 -5.10 -23.73 5.02
N VAL A 9 -5.99 -23.26 5.88
CA VAL A 9 -7.41 -23.17 5.59
C VAL A 9 -7.57 -22.21 4.37
N ALA A 10 -8.31 -22.66 3.36
CA ALA A 10 -8.50 -21.87 2.15
C ALA A 10 -9.28 -20.58 2.46
N MET A 11 -8.88 -19.45 1.84
CA MET A 11 -9.65 -18.23 1.89
C MET A 11 -10.86 -18.38 0.97
N PRO A 12 -12.09 -18.16 1.45
CA PRO A 12 -13.25 -18.07 0.57
C PRO A 12 -13.13 -16.84 -0.34
N GLU A 13 -13.42 -17.00 -1.62
CA GLU A 13 -13.29 -15.96 -2.62
C GLU A 13 -14.49 -15.97 -3.57
N GLN A 14 -14.77 -14.81 -4.19
CA GLN A 14 -15.73 -14.74 -5.29
C GLN A 14 -15.24 -15.53 -6.52
N ASP A 15 -16.15 -16.17 -7.27
CA ASP A 15 -15.82 -16.81 -8.55
C ASP A 15 -15.14 -15.81 -9.50
N PRO A 16 -14.04 -16.19 -10.18
CA PRO A 16 -13.29 -15.30 -11.06
C PRO A 16 -14.11 -14.64 -12.18
N ASN A 17 -15.10 -15.35 -12.75
CA ASN A 17 -15.96 -14.82 -13.82
C ASN A 17 -17.06 -13.89 -13.29
N VAL A 18 -17.29 -13.89 -11.98
CA VAL A 18 -18.20 -12.97 -11.29
C VAL A 18 -17.43 -11.75 -10.81
N ARG A 19 -16.32 -11.97 -10.09
CA ARG A 19 -15.55 -10.89 -9.47
C ARG A 19 -14.89 -9.94 -10.46
N ASN A 20 -14.57 -10.41 -11.68
CA ASN A 20 -13.98 -9.57 -12.73
C ASN A 20 -14.98 -8.56 -13.37
N LYS A 21 -16.23 -8.51 -12.89
CA LYS A 21 -17.30 -7.62 -13.38
C LYS A 21 -17.88 -6.72 -12.29
N ASN A 22 -17.37 -6.79 -11.08
CA ASN A 22 -17.83 -5.98 -9.95
C ASN A 22 -16.67 -5.43 -9.14
N PHE A 23 -16.94 -4.51 -8.21
CA PHE A 23 -15.95 -3.90 -7.32
C PHE A 23 -16.09 -4.36 -5.87
N GLU A 24 -16.89 -5.41 -5.62
CA GLU A 24 -16.99 -6.02 -4.30
C GLU A 24 -15.70 -6.72 -3.91
N GLU A 25 -15.44 -6.83 -2.60
CA GLU A 25 -14.22 -7.43 -2.08
C GLU A 25 -14.06 -8.88 -2.55
N VAL A 26 -12.90 -9.21 -3.13
CA VAL A 26 -12.63 -10.52 -3.74
C VAL A 26 -12.57 -11.62 -2.71
N ALA A 27 -11.74 -11.46 -1.68
CA ALA A 27 -11.61 -12.39 -0.58
C ALA A 27 -12.73 -12.13 0.44
N LEU A 28 -13.48 -13.17 0.83
CA LEU A 28 -14.67 -13.05 1.67
C LEU A 28 -14.37 -13.12 3.19
N GLY A 29 -13.12 -13.44 3.55
CA GLY A 29 -12.71 -13.57 4.94
C GLY A 29 -12.99 -14.94 5.55
N TYR A 30 -12.41 -15.20 6.72
CA TYR A 30 -12.66 -16.43 7.48
C TYR A 30 -13.94 -16.32 8.31
N THR A 31 -14.61 -17.48 8.52
CA THR A 31 -15.58 -17.65 9.61
C THR A 31 -14.83 -17.87 10.94
N LYS A 32 -15.56 -17.84 12.06
CA LYS A 32 -15.00 -18.16 13.39
C LYS A 32 -14.34 -19.55 13.42
N GLU A 33 -15.00 -20.52 12.84
CA GLU A 33 -14.56 -21.92 12.78
C GLU A 33 -13.27 -22.03 11.95
N MET A 34 -13.23 -21.39 10.79
CA MET A 34 -12.06 -21.36 9.92
C MET A 34 -10.86 -20.68 10.60
N ALA A 35 -11.09 -19.56 11.29
CA ALA A 35 -10.04 -18.84 12.00
C ALA A 35 -9.47 -19.68 13.15
N MET A 36 -10.32 -20.34 13.95
CA MET A 36 -9.90 -21.23 15.03
C MET A 36 -9.19 -22.49 14.52
N GLU A 37 -9.65 -23.06 13.39
CA GLU A 37 -8.99 -24.20 12.74
C GLU A 37 -7.58 -23.81 12.26
N GLU A 38 -7.43 -22.66 11.59
CA GLU A 38 -6.14 -22.17 11.13
C GLU A 38 -5.23 -21.82 12.31
N ALA A 39 -5.77 -21.19 13.36
CA ALA A 39 -5.02 -20.86 14.57
C ALA A 39 -4.42 -22.10 15.26
N ALA A 40 -5.14 -23.23 15.25
CA ALA A 40 -4.67 -24.51 15.78
C ALA A 40 -3.44 -25.07 15.03
N ARG A 41 -3.10 -24.57 13.83
CA ARG A 41 -1.88 -24.95 13.10
C ARG A 41 -0.62 -24.28 13.65
N CYS A 42 -0.75 -23.23 14.46
CA CYS A 42 0.40 -22.54 15.04
C CYS A 42 1.11 -23.41 16.07
N LEU A 43 2.44 -23.51 15.95
CA LEU A 43 3.28 -24.31 16.86
C LEU A 43 3.72 -23.53 18.10
N ASN A 44 3.36 -22.27 18.24
CA ASN A 44 3.80 -21.38 19.32
C ASN A 44 5.32 -21.47 19.56
N CYS A 45 6.11 -21.26 18.49
CA CYS A 45 7.56 -21.48 18.47
C CYS A 45 8.28 -20.61 19.51
N LYS A 46 9.23 -21.19 20.26
CA LYS A 46 10.01 -20.48 21.28
C LYS A 46 10.73 -19.24 20.72
N ASN A 47 11.32 -19.34 19.52
CA ASN A 47 12.08 -18.26 18.88
C ASN A 47 11.22 -17.26 18.08
N LYS A 48 9.91 -17.52 17.91
CA LYS A 48 8.92 -16.64 17.26
C LYS A 48 9.41 -15.98 15.96
N PRO A 49 9.93 -16.72 14.95
CA PRO A 49 10.56 -16.11 13.79
C PRO A 49 9.59 -15.23 12.95
N CYS A 50 8.29 -15.52 13.01
CA CYS A 50 7.24 -14.71 12.38
C CYS A 50 7.16 -13.28 12.95
N VAL A 51 7.43 -13.07 14.25
CA VAL A 51 7.47 -11.73 14.86
C VAL A 51 8.59 -10.91 14.24
N GLY A 52 9.81 -11.45 14.14
CA GLY A 52 10.94 -10.78 13.47
C GLY A 52 10.74 -10.61 11.96
N GLY A 53 9.78 -11.31 11.36
CA GLY A 53 9.37 -11.10 9.96
C GLY A 53 8.32 -9.98 9.78
N CYS A 54 7.73 -9.48 10.87
CA CYS A 54 6.78 -8.38 10.84
C CYS A 54 7.50 -7.04 11.03
N PRO A 55 7.40 -6.07 10.11
CA PRO A 55 8.08 -4.78 10.22
C PRO A 55 7.74 -3.95 11.47
N VAL A 56 6.61 -4.23 12.11
CA VAL A 56 6.18 -3.56 13.36
C VAL A 56 6.20 -4.51 14.57
N ASN A 57 6.69 -5.74 14.41
CA ASN A 57 6.86 -6.74 15.47
C ASN A 57 5.57 -7.16 16.20
N VAL A 58 4.45 -7.30 15.49
CA VAL A 58 3.20 -7.82 16.07
C VAL A 58 3.47 -9.13 16.84
N PRO A 59 2.97 -9.29 18.09
CA PRO A 59 3.16 -10.52 18.89
C PRO A 59 2.35 -11.70 18.34
N ILE A 60 2.71 -12.16 17.13
CA ILE A 60 1.92 -13.10 16.32
C ILE A 60 1.49 -14.37 17.07
N PRO A 61 2.38 -15.14 17.74
CA PRO A 61 1.93 -16.32 18.46
C PRO A 61 0.92 -16.02 19.57
N ALA A 62 1.02 -14.86 20.22
CA ALA A 62 0.13 -14.47 21.30
C ALA A 62 -1.30 -14.19 20.81
N PHE A 63 -1.45 -13.43 19.72
CA PHE A 63 -2.81 -13.20 19.18
C PHE A 63 -3.40 -14.48 18.58
N ILE A 64 -2.58 -15.35 17.95
CA ILE A 64 -3.06 -16.63 17.41
C ILE A 64 -3.54 -17.57 18.52
N GLU A 65 -2.85 -17.58 19.66
CA GLU A 65 -3.28 -18.35 20.84
C GLU A 65 -4.66 -17.90 21.33
N LYS A 66 -4.90 -16.58 21.36
CA LYS A 66 -6.21 -16.00 21.66
C LYS A 66 -7.29 -16.39 20.65
N VAL A 67 -6.97 -16.36 19.34
CA VAL A 67 -7.89 -16.82 18.29
C VAL A 67 -8.24 -18.31 18.49
N ALA A 68 -7.26 -19.15 18.77
CA ALA A 68 -7.48 -20.58 19.02
C ALA A 68 -8.39 -20.84 20.23
N ALA A 69 -8.35 -19.95 21.23
CA ALA A 69 -9.20 -20.00 22.42
C ALA A 69 -10.61 -19.39 22.21
N GLY A 70 -10.87 -18.76 21.05
CA GLY A 70 -12.11 -18.04 20.78
C GLY A 70 -12.20 -16.65 21.43
N ASP A 71 -11.10 -16.15 22.00
CA ASP A 71 -10.97 -14.82 22.60
C ASP A 71 -10.54 -13.80 21.51
N PHE A 72 -11.48 -13.42 20.65
CA PHE A 72 -11.18 -12.58 19.49
C PHE A 72 -10.91 -11.11 19.87
N GLU A 73 -11.58 -10.62 20.93
CA GLU A 73 -11.29 -9.28 21.45
C GLU A 73 -9.88 -9.21 22.05
N GLY A 74 -9.53 -10.18 22.90
CA GLY A 74 -8.17 -10.25 23.43
C GLY A 74 -7.10 -10.46 22.35
N ALA A 75 -7.45 -11.08 21.20
CA ALA A 75 -6.56 -11.16 20.05
C ALA A 75 -6.37 -9.79 19.39
N TYR A 76 -7.43 -8.99 19.25
CA TYR A 76 -7.37 -7.63 18.75
C TYR A 76 -6.50 -6.73 19.62
N ASP A 77 -6.69 -6.79 20.94
CA ASP A 77 -5.88 -6.05 21.91
C ASP A 77 -4.38 -6.35 21.75
N VAL A 78 -4.02 -7.63 21.56
CA VAL A 78 -2.63 -8.04 21.33
C VAL A 78 -2.09 -7.48 20.01
N ILE A 79 -2.86 -7.50 18.91
CA ILE A 79 -2.42 -6.96 17.61
C ILE A 79 -2.20 -5.46 17.71
N THR A 80 -3.12 -4.73 18.33
CA THR A 80 -3.13 -3.27 18.36
C THR A 80 -2.10 -2.65 19.31
N THR A 81 -1.39 -3.46 20.10
CA THR A 81 -0.17 -3.00 20.79
C THR A 81 0.90 -2.53 19.81
N GLU A 82 0.95 -3.12 18.61
CA GLU A 82 2.00 -2.88 17.63
C GLU A 82 1.49 -2.41 16.27
N ASN A 83 0.28 -2.79 15.87
CA ASN A 83 -0.31 -2.48 14.58
C ASN A 83 -1.59 -1.64 14.75
N ALA A 84 -1.52 -0.37 14.33
CA ALA A 84 -2.65 0.56 14.39
C ALA A 84 -3.72 0.34 13.30
N LEU A 85 -3.42 -0.43 12.24
CA LEU A 85 -4.27 -0.63 11.06
C LEU A 85 -4.43 -2.12 10.72
N PRO A 86 -4.89 -2.98 11.63
CA PRO A 86 -4.89 -4.43 11.45
C PRO A 86 -5.81 -4.92 10.33
N ALA A 87 -6.97 -4.30 10.13
CA ALA A 87 -7.88 -4.69 9.05
C ALA A 87 -7.28 -4.42 7.66
N ILE A 88 -6.50 -3.36 7.54
CA ILE A 88 -5.76 -3.03 6.31
C ILE A 88 -4.59 -3.99 6.13
N CYS A 89 -3.76 -4.18 7.15
CA CYS A 89 -2.57 -5.03 7.10
C CYS A 89 -2.92 -6.50 6.79
N GLY A 90 -3.98 -7.04 7.38
CA GLY A 90 -4.47 -8.37 7.10
C GLY A 90 -4.87 -8.60 5.62
N ARG A 91 -5.23 -7.51 4.90
CA ARG A 91 -5.62 -7.54 3.47
C ARG A 91 -4.46 -7.29 2.52
N VAL A 92 -3.56 -6.36 2.82
CA VAL A 92 -2.63 -5.83 1.81
C VAL A 92 -1.15 -6.11 2.08
N CYS A 93 -0.76 -6.59 3.25
CA CYS A 93 0.62 -6.98 3.52
C CYS A 93 1.06 -8.13 2.60
N PRO A 94 2.29 -8.11 2.06
CA PRO A 94 2.88 -9.25 1.36
C PRO A 94 3.40 -10.27 2.38
N GLN A 95 2.47 -10.96 3.08
CA GLN A 95 2.79 -11.85 4.20
C GLN A 95 3.75 -12.97 3.79
N GLU A 96 3.70 -13.43 2.54
CA GLU A 96 4.59 -14.43 1.95
C GLU A 96 6.07 -14.03 2.01
N ASN A 97 6.36 -12.72 1.98
CA ASN A 97 7.71 -12.17 2.08
C ASN A 97 8.05 -11.65 3.48
N GLN A 98 7.10 -11.67 4.41
CA GLN A 98 7.21 -11.12 5.76
C GLN A 98 6.98 -12.20 6.82
N CYS A 99 5.94 -12.06 7.63
CA CYS A 99 5.65 -12.94 8.76
C CYS A 99 5.40 -14.40 8.33
N GLU A 100 4.62 -14.66 7.29
CA GLU A 100 4.36 -16.00 6.78
C GLU A 100 5.60 -16.62 6.15
N GLY A 101 6.42 -15.82 5.44
CA GLY A 101 7.70 -16.26 4.86
C GLY A 101 8.72 -16.73 5.90
N LYS A 102 8.56 -16.34 7.17
CA LYS A 102 9.40 -16.79 8.30
C LYS A 102 8.75 -17.89 9.14
N CYS A 103 7.52 -18.28 8.81
CA CYS A 103 6.80 -19.29 9.58
C CYS A 103 7.43 -20.69 9.42
N VAL A 104 7.75 -21.35 10.54
CA VAL A 104 8.35 -22.70 10.58
C VAL A 104 7.48 -23.73 9.85
N ARG A 105 6.16 -23.56 9.84
CA ARG A 105 5.25 -24.45 9.10
C ARG A 105 5.52 -24.46 7.60
N GLY A 106 6.01 -23.33 7.05
CA GLY A 106 6.39 -23.19 5.65
C GLY A 106 7.55 -24.07 5.19
N ILE A 107 8.32 -24.68 6.10
CA ILE A 107 9.45 -25.57 5.76
C ILE A 107 8.97 -26.91 5.17
N LYS A 108 7.84 -27.46 5.68
CA LYS A 108 7.33 -28.77 5.26
C LYS A 108 5.95 -28.73 4.59
N GLY A 109 5.34 -27.53 4.52
CA GLY A 109 4.01 -27.33 3.98
C GLY A 109 3.74 -25.85 3.78
N GLU A 110 2.50 -25.43 3.91
CA GLU A 110 2.13 -24.01 3.84
C GLU A 110 2.31 -23.36 5.22
N PRO A 111 2.80 -22.09 5.27
CA PRO A 111 2.85 -21.32 6.50
C PRO A 111 1.46 -21.16 7.11
N VAL A 112 1.40 -20.81 8.39
CA VAL A 112 0.14 -20.41 9.03
C VAL A 112 -0.39 -19.13 8.36
N GLY A 113 -1.68 -19.06 8.08
CA GLY A 113 -2.36 -17.94 7.46
C GLY A 113 -2.50 -16.75 8.41
N ILE A 114 -1.37 -16.12 8.74
CA ILE A 114 -1.26 -15.06 9.76
C ILE A 114 -2.10 -13.85 9.37
N GLY A 115 -1.93 -13.36 8.13
CA GLY A 115 -2.69 -12.21 7.66
C GLY A 115 -4.19 -12.48 7.55
N ARG A 116 -4.59 -13.71 7.22
CA ARG A 116 -6.01 -14.11 7.17
C ARG A 116 -6.67 -14.05 8.55
N MET A 117 -5.95 -14.46 9.59
CA MET A 117 -6.43 -14.37 10.98
C MET A 117 -6.38 -12.93 11.51
N GLU A 118 -5.35 -12.14 11.19
CA GLU A 118 -5.28 -10.73 11.53
C GLU A 118 -6.48 -9.97 10.94
N ARG A 119 -6.79 -10.20 9.67
CA ARG A 119 -7.99 -9.69 9.01
C ARG A 119 -9.26 -10.12 9.75
N PHE A 120 -9.41 -11.41 10.03
CA PHE A 120 -10.58 -11.94 10.74
C PHE A 120 -10.80 -11.25 12.09
N VAL A 121 -9.74 -11.12 12.88
CA VAL A 121 -9.78 -10.49 14.21
C VAL A 121 -10.21 -9.03 14.11
N ALA A 122 -9.64 -8.29 13.16
CA ALA A 122 -9.98 -6.89 12.94
C ALA A 122 -11.43 -6.71 12.45
N ASP A 123 -11.88 -7.53 11.50
CA ASP A 123 -13.26 -7.49 10.99
C ASP A 123 -14.26 -7.87 12.09
N TRP A 124 -13.91 -8.86 12.92
CA TRP A 124 -14.73 -9.26 14.06
C TRP A 124 -14.85 -8.13 15.10
N HIS A 125 -13.74 -7.48 15.44
CA HIS A 125 -13.73 -6.31 16.33
C HIS A 125 -14.62 -5.20 15.80
N MET A 126 -14.46 -4.78 14.54
CA MET A 126 -15.28 -3.75 13.91
C MET A 126 -16.78 -4.05 13.92
N ALA A 127 -17.16 -5.32 13.92
CA ALA A 127 -18.56 -5.75 13.94
C ALA A 127 -19.14 -5.90 15.33
N ASN A 128 -18.34 -6.12 16.38
CA ASN A 128 -18.80 -6.50 17.71
C ASN A 128 -18.34 -5.60 18.86
N ALA A 129 -17.28 -4.78 18.65
CA ALA A 129 -16.77 -3.91 19.69
C ALA A 129 -17.79 -2.85 20.12
N LYS A 130 -17.81 -2.61 21.42
CA LYS A 130 -18.56 -1.46 21.99
C LYS A 130 -17.68 -0.24 21.93
N GLU A 131 -18.26 0.89 21.58
CA GLU A 131 -17.55 2.17 21.66
C GLU A 131 -17.14 2.45 23.13
N THR A 132 -15.85 2.65 23.32
CA THR A 132 -15.27 3.07 24.59
C THR A 132 -14.70 4.46 24.42
N GLU A 133 -15.10 5.40 25.28
CA GLU A 133 -14.43 6.69 25.33
C GLU A 133 -13.03 6.52 25.89
N VAL A 134 -12.04 6.97 25.12
CA VAL A 134 -10.64 6.99 25.56
C VAL A 134 -10.30 8.42 25.97
N ASN A 135 -10.06 8.64 27.25
CA ASN A 135 -9.63 9.94 27.77
C ASN A 135 -8.09 9.94 27.87
N ILE A 136 -7.44 10.75 27.04
CA ILE A 136 -5.99 10.89 27.02
C ILE A 136 -5.62 12.25 27.62
N GLU A 137 -4.82 12.25 28.68
CA GLU A 137 -4.31 13.47 29.31
C GLU A 137 -3.32 14.16 28.37
N LYS A 138 -3.60 15.44 28.05
CA LYS A 138 -2.79 16.23 27.14
C LYS A 138 -1.57 16.83 27.85
N ASN A 139 -0.41 16.80 27.17
CA ASN A 139 0.85 17.39 27.66
C ASN A 139 1.08 18.83 27.17
N GLY A 140 0.18 19.37 26.34
CA GLY A 140 0.22 20.74 25.82
C GLY A 140 1.24 21.00 24.72
N MET A 141 1.92 19.98 24.22
CA MET A 141 2.86 20.11 23.10
C MET A 141 2.21 19.70 21.78
N LYS A 142 2.32 20.57 20.77
CA LYS A 142 1.76 20.35 19.43
C LYS A 142 2.77 19.65 18.51
N VAL A 143 2.28 18.67 17.76
CA VAL A 143 3.06 18.00 16.68
C VAL A 143 2.24 18.01 15.39
N ALA A 144 2.89 18.43 14.28
CA ALA A 144 2.30 18.41 12.96
C ALA A 144 2.69 17.12 12.22
N VAL A 145 1.75 16.55 11.48
CA VAL A 145 1.97 15.42 10.58
C VAL A 145 1.56 15.80 9.18
N VAL A 146 2.46 15.68 8.21
CA VAL A 146 2.22 16.03 6.81
C VAL A 146 1.93 14.76 6.01
N GLY A 147 0.67 14.61 5.60
CA GLY A 147 0.15 13.45 4.89
C GLY A 147 -0.53 12.42 5.80
N CYS A 148 -1.76 12.06 5.45
CA CYS A 148 -2.62 11.11 6.18
C CYS A 148 -2.57 9.69 5.58
N GLY A 149 -1.43 9.31 4.98
CA GLY A 149 -1.17 7.93 4.56
C GLY A 149 -0.76 7.03 5.74
N PRO A 150 -0.40 5.75 5.49
CA PRO A 150 -0.07 4.79 6.55
C PRO A 150 1.01 5.26 7.54
N ALA A 151 2.06 5.93 7.05
CA ALA A 151 3.12 6.45 7.91
C ALA A 151 2.61 7.56 8.83
N GLY A 152 1.88 8.54 8.25
CA GLY A 152 1.38 9.69 8.99
C GLY A 152 0.32 9.31 10.02
N ILE A 153 -0.68 8.49 9.63
CA ILE A 153 -1.74 8.09 10.56
C ILE A 153 -1.20 7.25 11.72
N THR A 154 -0.18 6.40 11.45
CA THR A 154 0.47 5.64 12.51
C THR A 154 1.28 6.54 13.45
N CYS A 155 2.07 7.48 12.90
CA CYS A 155 2.80 8.46 13.70
C CYS A 155 1.84 9.28 14.58
N ALA A 156 0.74 9.78 14.02
CA ALA A 156 -0.28 10.52 14.74
C ALA A 156 -0.91 9.68 15.86
N GLY A 157 -1.29 8.43 15.57
CA GLY A 157 -1.88 7.52 16.55
C GLY A 157 -0.95 7.18 17.71
N GLU A 158 0.36 7.05 17.46
CA GLU A 158 1.35 6.81 18.52
C GLU A 158 1.60 8.06 19.38
N LEU A 159 1.65 9.24 18.76
CA LEU A 159 1.87 10.50 19.48
C LEU A 159 0.66 10.92 20.33
N ILE A 160 -0.56 10.76 19.80
CA ILE A 160 -1.77 11.10 20.57
C ILE A 160 -1.87 10.28 21.85
N LYS A 161 -1.56 8.96 21.81
CA LYS A 161 -1.52 8.09 22.99
C LYS A 161 -0.54 8.56 24.07
N LYS A 162 0.47 9.36 23.69
CA LYS A 162 1.47 9.98 24.61
C LYS A 162 1.08 11.37 25.09
N GLY A 163 -0.12 11.83 24.73
CA GLY A 163 -0.68 13.10 25.19
C GLY A 163 -0.34 14.32 24.35
N TYR A 164 0.31 14.15 23.19
CA TYR A 164 0.56 15.28 22.28
C TYR A 164 -0.73 15.79 21.63
N ASP A 165 -0.78 17.08 21.31
CA ASP A 165 -1.80 17.64 20.43
C ASP A 165 -1.36 17.45 18.99
N VAL A 166 -2.03 16.55 18.26
CA VAL A 166 -1.59 16.13 16.91
C VAL A 166 -2.55 16.61 15.86
N THR A 167 -2.04 17.37 14.90
CA THR A 167 -2.76 17.77 13.68
C THR A 167 -2.13 17.12 12.45
N VAL A 168 -2.94 16.43 11.67
CA VAL A 168 -2.54 15.82 10.39
C VAL A 168 -3.03 16.71 9.26
N PHE A 169 -2.13 17.19 8.41
CA PHE A 169 -2.41 17.98 7.21
C PHE A 169 -2.40 17.08 5.97
N GLU A 170 -3.54 16.94 5.32
CA GLU A 170 -3.72 16.09 4.14
C GLU A 170 -4.04 16.94 2.90
N ALA A 171 -3.29 16.72 1.84
CA ALA A 171 -3.45 17.47 0.59
C ALA A 171 -4.75 17.13 -0.15
N LEU A 172 -5.22 15.89 -0.04
CA LEU A 172 -6.44 15.43 -0.70
C LEU A 172 -7.69 15.73 0.15
N HIS A 173 -8.85 15.63 -0.47
CA HIS A 173 -10.15 15.83 0.19
C HIS A 173 -10.59 14.65 1.08
N LYS A 174 -9.83 13.56 1.07
CA LYS A 174 -10.05 12.38 1.90
C LYS A 174 -8.74 11.87 2.48
N PRO A 175 -8.74 11.48 3.77
CA PRO A 175 -7.58 10.88 4.40
C PRO A 175 -7.33 9.45 3.89
N GLY A 176 -6.14 8.91 4.17
CA GLY A 176 -5.74 7.54 3.87
C GLY A 176 -4.63 7.42 2.83
N GLY A 177 -4.33 8.48 2.07
CA GLY A 177 -3.28 8.43 1.04
C GLY A 177 -3.51 7.27 0.07
N VAL A 178 -2.48 6.45 -0.19
CA VAL A 178 -2.55 5.31 -1.12
C VAL A 178 -3.64 4.28 -0.78
N LEU A 179 -4.06 4.17 0.46
CA LEU A 179 -5.17 3.30 0.89
C LEU A 179 -6.50 3.74 0.26
N SER A 180 -6.67 5.05 0.09
CA SER A 180 -7.88 5.66 -0.46
C SER A 180 -7.82 5.85 -1.97
N TYR A 181 -6.69 6.32 -2.52
CA TYR A 181 -6.60 6.63 -3.95
C TYR A 181 -5.99 5.50 -4.79
N GLY A 182 -5.09 4.68 -4.23
CA GLY A 182 -4.28 3.74 -4.99
C GLY A 182 -4.82 2.31 -4.98
N ILE A 183 -5.09 1.73 -3.82
CA ILE A 183 -5.53 0.35 -3.70
C ILE A 183 -7.01 0.24 -4.09
N PRO A 184 -7.40 -0.66 -5.02
CA PRO A 184 -8.79 -0.77 -5.48
C PRO A 184 -9.77 -1.22 -4.40
N GLU A 185 -11.06 -0.84 -4.59
CA GLU A 185 -12.18 -1.21 -3.72
C GLU A 185 -12.27 -2.73 -3.50
N PHE A 186 -12.10 -3.51 -4.55
CA PHE A 186 -12.20 -4.98 -4.52
C PHE A 186 -11.05 -5.69 -3.77
N ARG A 187 -9.99 -4.95 -3.38
CA ARG A 187 -8.92 -5.42 -2.49
C ARG A 187 -8.99 -4.81 -1.10
N LEU A 188 -9.37 -3.55 -1.03
CA LEU A 188 -9.42 -2.78 0.20
C LEU A 188 -10.63 -1.84 0.17
N PRO A 189 -11.77 -2.24 0.72
CA PRO A 189 -12.97 -1.42 0.78
C PRO A 189 -12.73 -0.08 1.46
N LYS A 190 -13.22 1.01 0.87
CA LYS A 190 -12.94 2.38 1.36
C LYS A 190 -13.67 2.72 2.66
N ASP A 191 -14.80 2.08 2.89
CA ASP A 191 -15.53 2.24 4.16
C ASP A 191 -14.75 1.61 5.34
N LEU A 192 -14.01 0.52 5.08
CA LEU A 192 -13.11 -0.08 6.07
C LEU A 192 -11.92 0.85 6.35
N VAL A 193 -11.31 1.43 5.32
CA VAL A 193 -10.23 2.41 5.49
C VAL A 193 -10.70 3.61 6.30
N ALA A 194 -11.92 4.10 6.04
CA ALA A 194 -12.50 5.22 6.77
C ALA A 194 -12.67 4.88 8.27
N LYS A 195 -13.17 3.69 8.60
CA LYS A 195 -13.34 3.22 9.99
C LYS A 195 -12.01 3.10 10.74
N GLU A 196 -10.98 2.56 10.09
CA GLU A 196 -9.63 2.48 10.70
C GLU A 196 -9.06 3.87 11.00
N ILE A 197 -9.23 4.83 10.10
CA ILE A 197 -8.80 6.22 10.32
C ILE A 197 -9.65 6.90 11.40
N GLU A 198 -10.95 6.69 11.39
CA GLU A 198 -11.87 7.21 12.39
C GLU A 198 -11.51 6.72 13.81
N SER A 199 -11.03 5.48 13.94
CA SER A 199 -10.58 4.97 15.23
C SER A 199 -9.40 5.79 15.80
N VAL A 200 -8.49 6.26 14.95
CA VAL A 200 -7.39 7.14 15.35
C VAL A 200 -7.88 8.55 15.64
N GLN A 201 -8.83 9.08 14.86
CA GLN A 201 -9.45 10.39 15.14
C GLN A 201 -10.19 10.39 16.48
N LYS A 202 -10.87 9.31 16.85
CA LYS A 202 -11.55 9.16 18.15
C LYS A 202 -10.58 9.25 19.35
N LEU A 203 -9.29 9.03 19.15
CA LEU A 203 -8.27 9.28 20.17
C LEU A 203 -7.97 10.79 20.36
N GLY A 204 -8.50 11.66 19.50
CA GLY A 204 -8.33 13.11 19.56
C GLY A 204 -7.32 13.66 18.55
N VAL A 205 -7.00 12.95 17.48
CA VAL A 205 -6.20 13.46 16.35
C VAL A 205 -7.07 14.33 15.46
N ASP A 206 -6.63 15.57 15.19
CA ASP A 206 -7.24 16.44 14.19
C ASP A 206 -6.70 16.12 12.80
N ILE A 207 -7.61 16.00 11.82
CA ILE A 207 -7.23 15.79 10.40
C ILE A 207 -7.79 16.92 9.56
N GLU A 208 -6.92 17.76 9.04
CA GLU A 208 -7.24 18.86 8.13
C GLU A 208 -6.98 18.45 6.68
N THR A 209 -8.06 18.26 5.91
CA THR A 209 -7.98 17.93 4.48
C THR A 209 -7.92 19.17 3.60
N ASN A 210 -7.49 18.99 2.33
CA ASN A 210 -7.29 20.07 1.35
C ASN A 210 -6.23 21.12 1.78
N VAL A 211 -5.29 20.72 2.63
CA VAL A 211 -4.15 21.55 3.05
C VAL A 211 -2.87 21.01 2.41
N ILE A 212 -2.32 21.76 1.48
CA ILE A 212 -1.09 21.38 0.76
C ILE A 212 0.10 22.04 1.44
N VAL A 213 0.78 21.30 2.32
CA VAL A 213 2.01 21.78 2.96
C VAL A 213 3.09 22.02 1.89
N GLY A 214 3.72 23.20 1.95
CA GLY A 214 4.58 23.74 0.90
C GLY A 214 3.85 24.64 -0.11
N ARG A 215 2.51 24.81 0.05
CA ARG A 215 1.70 25.76 -0.73
C ARG A 215 0.78 26.60 0.13
N SER A 216 -0.09 25.96 0.91
CA SER A 216 -1.03 26.63 1.84
C SER A 216 -0.31 27.11 3.09
N ILE A 217 0.63 26.30 3.57
CA ILE A 217 1.48 26.55 4.73
C ILE A 217 2.81 25.80 4.50
N THR A 218 3.91 26.37 4.94
CA THR A 218 5.24 25.74 4.89
C THR A 218 5.57 25.01 6.20
N ILE A 219 6.63 24.17 6.19
CA ILE A 219 7.11 23.53 7.41
C ILE A 219 7.64 24.58 8.42
N ASP A 220 8.28 25.65 7.93
CA ASP A 220 8.79 26.71 8.79
C ASP A 220 7.64 27.48 9.46
N GLU A 221 6.58 27.83 8.73
CA GLU A 221 5.39 28.46 9.30
C GLU A 221 4.70 27.56 10.34
N LEU A 222 4.64 26.22 10.13
CA LEU A 222 4.12 25.30 11.15
C LEU A 222 4.94 25.38 12.44
N MET A 223 6.29 25.44 12.34
CA MET A 223 7.14 25.59 13.52
C MET A 223 6.94 26.94 14.20
N GLU A 224 6.73 28.02 13.44
CA GLU A 224 6.41 29.36 13.95
C GLU A 224 5.02 29.38 14.65
N ASP A 225 4.05 28.62 14.15
CA ASP A 225 2.73 28.44 14.77
C ASP A 225 2.74 27.59 16.07
N GLY A 226 3.95 27.19 16.50
CA GLY A 226 4.20 26.57 17.80
C GLY A 226 4.19 25.04 17.79
N TYR A 227 4.13 24.39 16.63
CA TYR A 227 4.40 22.97 16.54
C TYR A 227 5.85 22.68 16.93
N LYS A 228 6.06 21.72 17.85
CA LYS A 228 7.38 21.39 18.40
C LYS A 228 8.14 20.39 17.55
N ALA A 229 7.46 19.65 16.72
CA ALA A 229 8.02 18.76 15.71
C ALA A 229 7.08 18.62 14.51
N VAL A 230 7.64 18.28 13.35
CA VAL A 230 6.91 17.99 12.12
C VAL A 230 7.33 16.63 11.58
N PHE A 231 6.37 15.73 11.36
CA PHE A 231 6.63 14.47 10.66
C PHE A 231 6.16 14.57 9.21
N VAL A 232 7.05 14.28 8.25
CA VAL A 232 6.74 14.28 6.82
C VAL A 232 6.50 12.86 6.33
N GLY A 233 5.23 12.53 6.09
CA GLY A 233 4.75 11.26 5.54
C GLY A 233 4.01 11.44 4.21
N SER A 234 4.46 12.36 3.36
CA SER A 234 3.78 12.77 2.12
C SER A 234 3.78 11.72 1.01
N GLY A 235 4.45 10.59 1.21
CA GLY A 235 4.46 9.47 0.29
C GLY A 235 5.23 9.73 -1.02
N ALA A 236 4.97 8.88 -2.03
CA ALA A 236 5.53 8.98 -3.37
C ALA A 236 4.39 8.87 -4.39
N GLY A 237 3.88 10.02 -4.86
CA GLY A 237 2.73 10.08 -5.77
C GLY A 237 3.07 10.56 -7.18
N LEU A 238 4.32 10.98 -7.46
CA LEU A 238 4.74 11.44 -8.77
C LEU A 238 5.07 10.25 -9.67
N PRO A 239 4.29 9.99 -10.75
CA PRO A 239 4.51 8.83 -11.60
C PRO A 239 5.81 8.95 -12.40
N ARG A 240 6.42 7.79 -12.66
CA ARG A 240 7.53 7.67 -13.61
C ARG A 240 7.01 7.24 -14.97
N PHE A 241 7.64 7.76 -16.02
CA PHE A 241 7.38 7.42 -17.41
C PHE A 241 8.58 6.71 -18.03
N LEU A 242 8.37 6.03 -19.16
CA LEU A 242 9.41 5.28 -19.87
C LEU A 242 10.36 6.19 -20.63
N ASN A 243 9.93 7.42 -20.94
CA ASN A 243 10.58 8.38 -21.81
C ASN A 243 10.74 7.84 -23.25
N ILE A 244 9.69 7.21 -23.76
CA ILE A 244 9.59 6.70 -25.13
C ILE A 244 8.65 7.58 -25.97
N PRO A 245 8.78 7.55 -27.31
CA PRO A 245 7.86 8.27 -28.19
C PRO A 245 6.40 7.88 -27.95
N GLY A 246 5.51 8.87 -27.91
CA GLY A 246 4.07 8.68 -27.84
C GLY A 246 3.46 8.57 -26.44
N GLU A 247 4.23 8.72 -25.37
CA GLU A 247 3.68 8.68 -23.99
C GLU A 247 2.69 9.81 -23.65
N ASN A 248 2.59 10.82 -24.50
CA ASN A 248 1.67 11.94 -24.37
C ASN A 248 0.41 11.83 -25.26
N HIS A 249 0.20 10.73 -25.94
CA HIS A 249 -1.01 10.49 -26.73
C HIS A 249 -2.25 10.34 -25.84
N LEU A 250 -3.41 10.64 -26.39
CA LEU A 250 -4.70 10.41 -25.74
C LEU A 250 -4.91 8.91 -25.52
N GLY A 251 -5.30 8.52 -24.32
CA GLY A 251 -5.43 7.11 -23.92
C GLY A 251 -4.18 6.55 -23.23
N VAL A 252 -3.12 7.36 -23.04
CA VAL A 252 -2.00 7.01 -22.16
C VAL A 252 -2.23 7.61 -20.78
N TYR A 253 -2.16 6.78 -19.75
CA TYR A 253 -2.33 7.17 -18.35
C TYR A 253 -1.16 6.68 -17.51
N SER A 254 -0.82 7.41 -16.46
CA SER A 254 -0.10 6.79 -15.35
C SER A 254 -1.07 5.94 -14.53
N ALA A 255 -0.58 4.85 -13.94
CA ALA A 255 -1.42 4.03 -13.06
C ALA A 255 -1.95 4.84 -11.86
N ASN A 256 -1.16 5.79 -11.35
CA ASN A 256 -1.58 6.67 -10.26
C ASN A 256 -2.79 7.53 -10.65
N GLU A 257 -2.75 8.17 -11.82
CA GLU A 257 -3.87 8.95 -12.33
C GLU A 257 -5.12 8.07 -12.54
N PHE A 258 -4.95 6.94 -13.21
CA PHE A 258 -6.03 6.01 -13.50
C PHE A 258 -6.70 5.49 -12.23
N LEU A 259 -5.91 4.99 -11.28
CA LEU A 259 -6.42 4.46 -10.01
C LEU A 259 -7.04 5.54 -9.13
N THR A 260 -6.46 6.75 -9.10
CA THR A 260 -7.05 7.88 -8.34
C THR A 260 -8.45 8.23 -8.87
N ARG A 261 -8.63 8.29 -10.17
CA ARG A 261 -9.95 8.54 -10.77
C ARG A 261 -10.96 7.45 -10.42
N VAL A 262 -10.53 6.19 -10.44
CA VAL A 262 -11.42 5.06 -10.15
C VAL A 262 -11.72 4.96 -8.66
N ASN A 263 -10.72 5.00 -7.79
CA ASN A 263 -10.88 4.72 -6.36
C ASN A 263 -11.32 5.96 -5.57
N LEU A 264 -10.53 7.04 -5.58
CA LEU A 264 -10.80 8.23 -4.79
C LEU A 264 -12.03 8.98 -5.31
N MET A 265 -12.11 9.14 -6.63
CA MET A 265 -13.21 9.84 -7.31
C MET A 265 -14.38 8.94 -7.65
N LYS A 266 -14.33 7.66 -7.25
CA LYS A 266 -15.39 6.65 -7.45
C LYS A 266 -15.84 6.52 -8.92
N GLY A 267 -14.90 6.62 -9.87
CA GLY A 267 -15.21 6.56 -11.31
C GLY A 267 -15.92 5.28 -11.74
N TYR A 268 -15.78 4.18 -10.99
CA TYR A 268 -16.51 2.92 -11.20
C TYR A 268 -18.03 3.02 -10.90
N LYS A 269 -18.47 4.13 -10.27
CA LYS A 269 -19.90 4.44 -10.01
C LYS A 269 -20.47 5.46 -10.99
N PHE A 270 -19.77 5.76 -12.10
CA PHE A 270 -20.35 6.64 -13.11
C PHE A 270 -21.63 6.05 -13.70
N PRO A 271 -22.74 6.81 -13.91
CA PRO A 271 -22.87 8.27 -13.76
C PRO A 271 -23.29 8.75 -12.35
N GLU A 272 -23.49 7.88 -11.37
CA GLU A 272 -23.85 8.28 -10.00
C GLU A 272 -22.79 9.21 -9.38
N CYS A 273 -21.51 8.92 -9.64
CA CYS A 273 -20.41 9.81 -9.36
C CYS A 273 -19.94 10.50 -10.65
N PRO A 274 -19.79 11.83 -10.67
CA PRO A 274 -19.59 12.60 -11.90
C PRO A 274 -18.14 12.54 -12.43
N THR A 275 -17.46 11.41 -12.30
CA THR A 275 -16.09 11.23 -12.79
C THR A 275 -16.05 10.13 -13.84
N PRO A 276 -16.16 10.46 -15.15
CA PRO A 276 -16.02 9.48 -16.19
C PRO A 276 -14.58 8.98 -16.29
N VAL A 277 -14.43 7.67 -16.48
CA VAL A 277 -13.13 7.04 -16.76
C VAL A 277 -13.23 6.38 -18.13
N LYS A 278 -12.44 6.85 -19.08
CA LYS A 278 -12.38 6.22 -20.39
C LYS A 278 -11.41 5.05 -20.33
N VAL A 279 -11.94 3.86 -20.52
CA VAL A 279 -11.18 2.62 -20.72
C VAL A 279 -11.55 2.09 -22.09
N GLY A 280 -10.56 1.72 -22.88
CA GLY A 280 -10.77 1.15 -24.19
C GLY A 280 -11.10 -0.34 -24.09
N LYS A 281 -11.18 -0.98 -25.26
CA LYS A 281 -11.43 -2.43 -25.36
C LYS A 281 -10.18 -3.25 -25.11
N LYS A 282 -9.02 -2.75 -25.57
CA LYS A 282 -7.72 -3.42 -25.47
C LYS A 282 -6.75 -2.54 -24.67
N VAL A 283 -6.43 -2.97 -23.47
CA VAL A 283 -5.62 -2.20 -22.52
C VAL A 283 -4.27 -2.86 -22.30
N ALA A 284 -3.17 -2.12 -22.45
CA ALA A 284 -1.86 -2.57 -22.01
C ALA A 284 -1.48 -1.86 -20.69
N VAL A 285 -1.11 -2.63 -19.69
CA VAL A 285 -0.52 -2.13 -18.45
C VAL A 285 0.96 -2.48 -18.42
N VAL A 286 1.81 -1.47 -18.33
CA VAL A 286 3.27 -1.63 -18.36
C VAL A 286 3.81 -1.71 -16.94
N GLY A 287 4.33 -2.87 -16.57
CA GLY A 287 4.83 -3.18 -15.23
C GLY A 287 4.25 -4.48 -14.69
N ALA A 288 4.83 -5.02 -13.60
CA ALA A 288 4.36 -6.24 -12.95
C ALA A 288 4.41 -6.18 -11.41
N GLY A 289 4.35 -4.97 -10.85
CA GLY A 289 4.17 -4.77 -9.40
C GLY A 289 2.69 -4.78 -9.00
N ASN A 290 2.41 -4.65 -7.69
CA ASN A 290 1.05 -4.61 -7.17
C ASN A 290 0.19 -3.53 -7.84
N VAL A 291 0.75 -2.34 -8.11
CA VAL A 291 0.06 -1.24 -8.80
C VAL A 291 -0.33 -1.63 -10.23
N ALA A 292 0.51 -2.41 -10.92
CA ALA A 292 0.18 -2.92 -12.27
C ALA A 292 -0.96 -3.95 -12.22
N MET A 293 -0.96 -4.85 -11.22
CA MET A 293 -2.06 -5.79 -11.01
C MET A 293 -3.36 -5.05 -10.70
N ASP A 294 -3.29 -4.05 -9.83
CA ASP A 294 -4.42 -3.19 -9.46
C ASP A 294 -5.01 -2.47 -10.68
N ALA A 295 -4.16 -1.87 -11.51
CA ALA A 295 -4.59 -1.16 -12.71
C ALA A 295 -5.21 -2.12 -13.76
N ALA A 296 -4.58 -3.28 -13.99
CA ALA A 296 -5.06 -4.26 -14.97
C ALA A 296 -6.43 -4.85 -14.55
N ARG A 297 -6.55 -5.28 -13.29
CA ARG A 297 -7.79 -5.82 -12.74
C ARG A 297 -8.91 -4.77 -12.69
N THR A 298 -8.55 -3.51 -12.43
CA THR A 298 -9.48 -2.38 -12.50
C THR A 298 -9.96 -2.13 -13.92
N ALA A 299 -9.06 -2.10 -14.92
CA ALA A 299 -9.42 -1.92 -16.32
C ALA A 299 -10.37 -3.04 -16.81
N LYS A 300 -10.13 -4.30 -16.39
CA LYS A 300 -11.01 -5.44 -16.70
C LYS A 300 -12.42 -5.21 -16.15
N ARG A 301 -12.55 -4.76 -14.89
CA ARG A 301 -13.84 -4.46 -14.25
C ARG A 301 -14.58 -3.29 -14.87
N LEU A 302 -13.88 -2.33 -15.47
CA LEU A 302 -14.45 -1.20 -16.19
C LEU A 302 -14.88 -1.56 -17.63
N GLY A 303 -14.74 -2.82 -18.05
CA GLY A 303 -15.28 -3.32 -19.31
C GLY A 303 -14.26 -3.54 -20.43
N ALA A 304 -12.96 -3.48 -20.15
CA ALA A 304 -11.96 -3.87 -21.15
C ALA A 304 -12.12 -5.34 -21.55
N GLU A 305 -12.17 -5.61 -22.86
CA GLU A 305 -12.32 -6.95 -23.43
C GLU A 305 -11.02 -7.75 -23.24
N GLU A 306 -9.88 -7.14 -23.60
CA GLU A 306 -8.55 -7.71 -23.45
C GLU A 306 -7.68 -6.77 -22.61
N VAL A 307 -7.00 -7.33 -21.60
CA VAL A 307 -6.06 -6.58 -20.77
C VAL A 307 -4.74 -7.32 -20.73
N TYR A 308 -3.67 -6.61 -21.07
CA TYR A 308 -2.32 -7.13 -21.13
C TYR A 308 -1.45 -6.55 -20.02
N ILE A 309 -0.71 -7.39 -19.30
CA ILE A 309 0.46 -6.98 -18.53
C ILE A 309 1.69 -7.10 -19.42
N VAL A 310 2.38 -6.00 -19.65
CA VAL A 310 3.62 -5.95 -20.42
C VAL A 310 4.78 -5.74 -19.45
N TYR A 311 5.67 -6.73 -19.37
CA TYR A 311 6.75 -6.69 -18.39
C TYR A 311 8.07 -7.18 -18.99
N ARG A 312 9.13 -6.39 -18.79
CA ARG A 312 10.45 -6.60 -19.38
C ARG A 312 11.25 -7.79 -18.84
N ARG A 313 10.83 -8.37 -17.69
CA ARG A 313 11.44 -9.56 -17.10
C ARG A 313 10.47 -10.74 -17.14
N SER A 314 10.86 -11.89 -16.56
CA SER A 314 9.98 -13.05 -16.46
C SER A 314 9.02 -12.95 -15.26
N GLU A 315 8.17 -13.95 -15.11
CA GLU A 315 7.25 -14.06 -13.99
C GLU A 315 7.97 -14.15 -12.64
N GLU A 316 9.12 -14.84 -12.63
CA GLU A 316 9.92 -15.03 -11.40
C GLU A 316 10.42 -13.71 -10.81
N GLU A 317 10.71 -12.71 -11.66
CA GLU A 317 11.13 -11.40 -11.23
C GLU A 317 9.97 -10.40 -10.99
N ALA A 318 8.71 -10.84 -11.14
CA ALA A 318 7.56 -9.99 -10.92
C ALA A 318 7.43 -9.64 -9.42
N PRO A 319 7.45 -8.35 -9.05
CA PRO A 319 7.45 -7.96 -7.64
C PRO A 319 6.05 -7.91 -6.99
N ALA A 320 5.00 -8.24 -7.74
CA ALA A 320 3.64 -8.29 -7.19
C ALA A 320 3.50 -9.46 -6.21
N ARG A 321 2.55 -9.35 -5.28
CA ARG A 321 2.14 -10.47 -4.42
C ARG A 321 1.68 -11.65 -5.27
N LEU A 322 2.03 -12.87 -4.83
CA LEU A 322 1.65 -14.09 -5.53
C LEU A 322 0.11 -14.23 -5.67
N GLU A 323 -0.63 -13.87 -4.63
CA GLU A 323 -2.08 -13.86 -4.63
C GLU A 323 -2.64 -12.94 -5.71
N GLU A 324 -2.08 -11.73 -5.87
CA GLU A 324 -2.53 -10.78 -6.89
C GLU A 324 -2.20 -11.22 -8.32
N LEU A 325 -1.06 -11.89 -8.52
CA LEU A 325 -0.73 -12.53 -9.80
C LEU A 325 -1.71 -13.65 -10.15
N HIS A 326 -2.05 -14.50 -9.17
CA HIS A 326 -3.03 -15.58 -9.36
C HIS A 326 -4.41 -15.00 -9.70
N HIS A 327 -4.88 -14.04 -8.92
CA HIS A 327 -6.18 -13.38 -9.18
C HIS A 327 -6.23 -12.74 -10.57
N ALA A 328 -5.15 -12.05 -10.98
CA ALA A 328 -5.09 -11.46 -12.32
C ALA A 328 -5.19 -12.50 -13.44
N LYS A 329 -4.49 -13.63 -13.30
CA LYS A 329 -4.57 -14.74 -14.27
C LYS A 329 -5.96 -15.37 -14.33
N GLU A 330 -6.57 -15.63 -13.18
CA GLU A 330 -7.92 -16.19 -13.08
C GLU A 330 -8.98 -15.26 -13.67
N GLU A 331 -8.78 -13.95 -13.56
CA GLU A 331 -9.65 -12.91 -14.12
C GLU A 331 -9.44 -12.68 -15.62
N GLY A 332 -8.57 -13.47 -16.27
CA GLY A 332 -8.31 -13.44 -17.70
C GLY A 332 -7.37 -12.35 -18.17
N ILE A 333 -6.51 -11.82 -17.30
CA ILE A 333 -5.43 -10.90 -17.69
C ILE A 333 -4.35 -11.67 -18.45
N ILE A 334 -3.90 -11.14 -19.58
CA ILE A 334 -2.93 -11.76 -20.48
C ILE A 334 -1.54 -11.23 -20.16
N PHE A 335 -0.60 -12.11 -19.79
CA PHE A 335 0.76 -11.73 -19.45
C PHE A 335 1.71 -11.81 -20.64
N LYS A 336 2.36 -10.70 -20.97
CA LYS A 336 3.42 -10.54 -21.93
C LYS A 336 4.74 -10.33 -21.21
N PHE A 337 5.30 -11.41 -20.62
CA PHE A 337 6.62 -11.39 -20.01
C PHE A 337 7.72 -11.29 -21.07
N LEU A 338 8.89 -10.79 -20.68
CA LEU A 338 10.03 -10.57 -21.58
C LEU A 338 9.68 -9.66 -22.76
N ASN A 339 8.87 -8.63 -22.49
CA ASN A 339 8.43 -7.65 -23.46
C ASN A 339 8.57 -6.25 -22.88
N ASN A 340 9.14 -5.31 -23.63
CA ASN A 340 9.32 -3.93 -23.22
C ASN A 340 8.78 -2.98 -24.27
N PRO A 341 8.00 -1.95 -23.90
CA PRO A 341 7.56 -0.94 -24.86
C PRO A 341 8.73 -0.15 -25.44
N ALA A 342 8.69 0.11 -26.74
CA ALA A 342 9.64 0.93 -27.49
C ALA A 342 9.02 2.26 -27.94
N ALA A 343 7.75 2.27 -28.33
CA ALA A 343 6.99 3.45 -28.72
C ALA A 343 5.49 3.20 -28.55
N ILE A 344 4.73 4.27 -28.44
CA ILE A 344 3.26 4.24 -28.47
C ILE A 344 2.82 4.99 -29.72
N LYS A 345 1.95 4.37 -30.54
CA LYS A 345 1.46 4.91 -31.81
C LYS A 345 0.02 5.38 -31.63
N ALA A 346 -0.35 6.41 -32.35
CA ALA A 346 -1.69 6.97 -32.33
C ALA A 346 -2.34 6.96 -33.70
N ASP A 347 -3.66 7.07 -33.71
CA ASP A 347 -4.47 7.33 -34.90
C ASP A 347 -4.40 8.81 -35.32
N GLU A 348 -5.11 9.18 -36.39
CA GLU A 348 -5.21 10.53 -36.92
C GLU A 348 -5.77 11.57 -35.93
N ASN A 349 -6.51 11.13 -34.92
CA ASN A 349 -7.12 11.95 -33.88
C ASN A 349 -6.24 12.03 -32.60
N GLY A 350 -5.06 11.43 -32.63
CA GLY A 350 -4.12 11.40 -31.50
C GLY A 350 -4.45 10.40 -30.40
N TRP A 351 -5.38 9.46 -30.63
CA TRP A 351 -5.68 8.38 -29.69
C TRP A 351 -4.78 7.18 -29.94
N VAL A 352 -4.37 6.52 -28.87
CA VAL A 352 -3.59 5.27 -28.93
C VAL A 352 -4.26 4.26 -29.85
N SER A 353 -3.49 3.70 -30.78
CA SER A 353 -3.91 2.66 -31.72
C SER A 353 -3.07 1.39 -31.61
N SER A 354 -1.81 1.47 -31.22
CA SER A 354 -0.96 0.33 -30.94
C SER A 354 0.23 0.75 -30.06
N MET A 355 0.89 -0.26 -29.49
CA MET A 355 2.17 -0.12 -28.79
C MET A 355 3.22 -1.00 -29.43
N GLU A 356 4.31 -0.39 -29.88
CA GLU A 356 5.47 -1.13 -30.38
C GLU A 356 6.23 -1.73 -29.19
N ILE A 357 6.48 -3.03 -29.29
CA ILE A 357 7.13 -3.83 -28.26
C ILE A 357 8.41 -4.44 -28.84
N ILE A 358 9.48 -4.44 -28.05
CA ILE A 358 10.70 -5.21 -28.31
C ILE A 358 10.79 -6.35 -27.32
N LYS A 359 11.07 -7.58 -27.80
CA LYS A 359 11.27 -8.74 -26.93
C LYS A 359 12.58 -8.63 -26.16
N GLN A 360 12.60 -9.25 -24.98
CA GLN A 360 13.74 -9.23 -24.07
C GLN A 360 14.25 -10.64 -23.83
N GLU A 361 15.52 -10.76 -23.51
CA GLU A 361 16.11 -11.93 -22.86
C GLU A 361 16.70 -11.52 -21.52
N LEU A 362 16.93 -12.49 -20.63
CA LEU A 362 17.47 -12.22 -19.30
C LEU A 362 18.97 -12.52 -19.28
N GLY A 363 19.76 -11.49 -18.98
CA GLY A 363 21.17 -11.58 -18.70
C GLY A 363 21.47 -11.86 -17.22
N GLU A 364 22.66 -11.46 -16.78
CA GLU A 364 23.13 -11.61 -15.40
C GLU A 364 22.28 -10.81 -14.40
N PRO A 365 22.22 -11.22 -13.12
CA PRO A 365 21.53 -10.51 -12.08
C PRO A 365 22.09 -9.09 -11.87
N ASP A 366 21.21 -8.12 -11.67
CA ASP A 366 21.53 -6.74 -11.27
C ASP A 366 21.85 -6.65 -9.75
N ALA A 367 22.18 -5.45 -9.28
CA ALA A 367 22.49 -5.19 -7.86
C ALA A 367 21.34 -5.56 -6.89
N SER A 368 20.11 -5.70 -7.38
CA SER A 368 18.97 -6.20 -6.60
C SER A 368 18.80 -7.72 -6.61
N GLY A 369 19.70 -8.44 -7.28
CA GLY A 369 19.67 -9.90 -7.46
C GLY A 369 18.69 -10.36 -8.55
N ARG A 370 18.02 -9.46 -9.29
CA ARG A 370 17.11 -9.80 -10.38
C ARG A 370 17.85 -9.76 -11.72
N ARG A 371 17.57 -10.74 -12.58
CA ARG A 371 18.20 -10.83 -13.90
C ARG A 371 17.91 -9.59 -14.74
N SER A 372 18.95 -9.07 -15.39
CA SER A 372 18.88 -7.83 -16.17
C SER A 372 18.24 -8.09 -17.55
N PRO A 373 17.17 -7.34 -17.93
CA PRO A 373 16.56 -7.53 -19.25
C PRO A 373 17.44 -6.91 -20.35
N GLN A 374 17.66 -7.65 -21.44
CA GLN A 374 18.39 -7.22 -22.61
C GLN A 374 17.49 -7.27 -23.85
N PRO A 375 17.43 -6.23 -24.69
CA PRO A 375 16.61 -6.23 -25.89
C PRO A 375 17.16 -7.19 -26.93
N ILE A 376 16.27 -7.94 -27.57
CA ILE A 376 16.58 -8.79 -28.74
C ILE A 376 16.41 -7.92 -29.98
N GLU A 377 17.50 -7.55 -30.62
CA GLU A 377 17.49 -6.71 -31.83
C GLU A 377 16.61 -7.30 -32.94
N GLY A 378 15.84 -6.45 -33.62
CA GLY A 378 14.96 -6.85 -34.71
C GLY A 378 13.73 -7.65 -34.31
N SER A 379 13.44 -7.81 -33.01
CA SER A 379 12.26 -8.53 -32.51
C SER A 379 11.01 -7.67 -32.34
N ASN A 380 11.05 -6.42 -32.81
CA ASN A 380 9.95 -5.48 -32.66
C ASN A 380 8.66 -5.97 -33.31
N TYR A 381 7.53 -5.73 -32.65
CA TYR A 381 6.20 -5.98 -33.18
C TYR A 381 5.20 -5.00 -32.59
N ASP A 382 4.10 -4.77 -33.27
CA ASP A 382 3.00 -3.94 -32.78
C ASP A 382 1.99 -4.80 -32.00
N LEU A 383 1.63 -4.35 -30.81
CA LEU A 383 0.52 -4.84 -30.02
C LEU A 383 -0.66 -3.88 -30.17
N ASP A 384 -1.73 -4.35 -30.76
CA ASP A 384 -2.98 -3.62 -30.91
C ASP A 384 -3.58 -3.29 -29.53
N VAL A 385 -3.59 -2.03 -29.17
CA VAL A 385 -4.19 -1.51 -27.92
C VAL A 385 -4.72 -0.10 -28.16
N ASP A 386 -5.77 0.26 -27.44
CA ASP A 386 -6.39 1.59 -27.49
C ASP A 386 -6.22 2.37 -26.17
N THR A 387 -5.61 1.73 -25.18
CA THR A 387 -5.29 2.36 -23.88
C THR A 387 -3.99 1.79 -23.33
N VAL A 388 -3.12 2.65 -22.83
CA VAL A 388 -1.86 2.27 -22.17
C VAL A 388 -1.81 2.86 -20.78
N ILE A 389 -1.54 2.01 -19.77
CA ILE A 389 -1.39 2.42 -18.37
C ILE A 389 0.03 2.13 -17.91
N ILE A 390 0.78 3.18 -17.54
CA ILE A 390 2.18 3.08 -17.15
C ILE A 390 2.27 2.89 -15.63
N ALA A 391 2.80 1.74 -15.19
CA ALA A 391 2.88 1.28 -13.81
C ALA A 391 4.32 0.89 -13.40
N ILE A 392 5.32 1.72 -13.73
CA ILE A 392 6.75 1.43 -13.54
C ILE A 392 7.36 2.08 -12.29
N GLY A 393 6.53 2.52 -11.37
CA GLY A 393 6.93 3.11 -10.11
C GLY A 393 6.65 4.61 -10.01
N GLN A 394 6.95 5.16 -8.84
CA GLN A 394 6.65 6.52 -8.45
C GLN A 394 7.84 7.14 -7.70
N SER A 395 7.85 8.46 -7.56
CA SER A 395 8.83 9.24 -6.81
C SER A 395 8.11 10.18 -5.84
N PRO A 396 8.77 10.64 -4.77
CA PRO A 396 8.24 11.70 -3.91
C PRO A 396 7.97 12.99 -4.70
N ASN A 397 6.89 13.69 -4.31
CA ASN A 397 6.61 15.00 -4.88
C ASN A 397 7.73 15.99 -4.49
N PRO A 398 8.31 16.73 -5.43
CA PRO A 398 9.41 17.66 -5.14
C PRO A 398 8.99 18.90 -4.32
N LEU A 399 7.69 19.13 -4.10
CA LEU A 399 7.19 20.32 -3.41
C LEU A 399 7.84 20.53 -2.04
N ILE A 400 7.82 19.52 -1.18
CA ILE A 400 8.37 19.63 0.19
C ILE A 400 9.85 20.03 0.15
N ARG A 401 10.68 19.35 -0.66
CA ARG A 401 12.11 19.67 -0.74
C ARG A 401 12.39 21.08 -1.27
N HIS A 402 11.54 21.59 -2.19
CA HIS A 402 11.72 22.93 -2.78
C HIS A 402 11.26 24.05 -1.85
N THR A 403 10.38 23.75 -0.90
CA THR A 403 9.81 24.76 0.01
C THR A 403 10.32 24.64 1.45
N THR A 404 11.29 23.75 1.68
CA THR A 404 11.86 23.51 3.01
C THR A 404 13.40 23.65 2.96
N PRO A 405 13.92 24.87 3.13
CA PRO A 405 15.36 25.09 3.17
C PRO A 405 16.04 24.28 4.28
N GLY A 406 17.21 23.72 3.97
CA GLY A 406 17.98 22.89 4.90
C GLY A 406 17.52 21.42 5.01
N LEU A 407 16.56 20.99 4.19
CA LEU A 407 16.15 19.60 4.09
C LEU A 407 16.93 18.87 2.99
N ASP A 408 17.81 17.95 3.40
CA ASP A 408 18.62 17.16 2.49
C ASP A 408 17.81 16.04 1.81
N THR A 409 18.05 15.86 0.51
CA THR A 409 17.39 14.83 -0.27
C THR A 409 18.36 14.08 -1.18
N GLN A 410 18.04 12.84 -1.48
CA GLN A 410 18.74 12.04 -2.48
C GLN A 410 18.48 12.58 -3.90
N LYS A 411 19.32 12.20 -4.87
CA LYS A 411 19.18 12.62 -6.27
C LYS A 411 17.81 12.29 -6.88
N TRP A 412 17.19 11.19 -6.46
CA TRP A 412 15.87 10.77 -6.93
C TRP A 412 14.70 11.43 -6.16
N GLY A 413 14.99 12.27 -5.16
CA GLY A 413 14.01 13.07 -4.44
C GLY A 413 13.59 12.52 -3.07
N GLY A 414 14.07 11.37 -2.65
CA GLY A 414 13.81 10.84 -1.30
C GLY A 414 14.46 11.69 -0.22
N ILE A 415 13.75 11.95 0.88
CA ILE A 415 14.29 12.68 2.03
C ILE A 415 15.35 11.82 2.73
N ILE A 416 16.48 12.41 3.07
CA ILE A 416 17.55 11.74 3.84
C ILE A 416 17.21 11.80 5.33
N VAL A 417 17.23 10.64 5.97
CA VAL A 417 16.94 10.52 7.41
C VAL A 417 17.98 9.63 8.10
N ASN A 418 18.09 9.78 9.39
CA ASN A 418 18.68 8.77 10.26
C ASN A 418 17.72 7.58 10.35
N GLU A 419 18.16 6.38 9.98
CA GLU A 419 17.28 5.18 9.89
C GLU A 419 16.76 4.67 11.24
N GLU A 420 17.39 5.07 12.35
CA GLU A 420 16.97 4.68 13.70
C GLU A 420 15.93 5.64 14.27
N THR A 421 16.10 6.95 14.03
CA THR A 421 15.26 8.01 14.61
C THR A 421 14.28 8.64 13.62
N MET A 422 14.46 8.41 12.32
CA MET A 422 13.71 9.08 11.25
C MET A 422 13.92 10.62 11.21
N GLU A 423 14.94 11.13 11.91
CA GLU A 423 15.31 12.55 11.92
C GLU A 423 15.92 12.96 10.59
N THR A 424 15.54 14.12 10.09
CA THR A 424 16.11 14.71 8.86
C THR A 424 17.29 15.63 9.18
N SER A 425 17.91 16.21 8.15
CA SER A 425 18.94 17.27 8.32
C SER A 425 18.39 18.56 8.95
N LYS A 426 17.06 18.77 8.95
CA LYS A 426 16.41 19.95 9.53
C LYS A 426 15.92 19.64 10.95
N ASP A 427 16.39 20.42 11.93
CA ASP A 427 16.04 20.21 13.34
C ASP A 427 14.53 20.24 13.59
N GLY A 428 14.01 19.32 14.40
CA GLY A 428 12.59 19.16 14.68
C GLY A 428 11.76 18.58 13.53
N VAL A 429 12.37 18.24 12.39
CA VAL A 429 11.69 17.65 11.24
C VAL A 429 12.10 16.18 11.06
N TYR A 430 11.09 15.32 10.97
CA TYR A 430 11.20 13.88 10.80
C TYR A 430 10.54 13.47 9.50
N ALA A 431 10.94 12.36 8.91
CA ALA A 431 10.29 11.85 7.70
C ALA A 431 10.24 10.32 7.68
N GLY A 432 9.24 9.74 7.01
CA GLY A 432 9.14 8.29 6.90
C GLY A 432 8.14 7.82 5.83
N GLY A 433 8.17 6.52 5.56
CA GLY A 433 7.41 5.90 4.48
C GLY A 433 7.98 6.21 3.10
N ASP A 434 7.14 6.17 2.07
CA ASP A 434 7.56 6.25 0.67
C ASP A 434 8.26 7.58 0.30
N THR A 435 8.09 8.63 1.09
CA THR A 435 8.83 9.89 0.88
C THR A 435 10.33 9.76 1.17
N VAL A 436 10.71 8.71 1.91
CA VAL A 436 12.10 8.37 2.26
C VAL A 436 12.63 7.21 1.42
N THR A 437 11.87 6.12 1.34
CA THR A 437 12.33 4.85 0.74
C THR A 437 11.94 4.68 -0.72
N GLY A 438 11.06 5.52 -1.26
CA GLY A 438 10.31 5.23 -2.47
C GLY A 438 9.15 4.29 -2.17
N ALA A 439 8.37 3.94 -3.19
CA ALA A 439 7.19 3.10 -3.04
C ALA A 439 7.55 1.72 -2.45
N ALA A 440 6.98 1.43 -1.27
CA ALA A 440 7.22 0.20 -0.52
C ALA A 440 5.89 -0.44 -0.08
N THR A 441 5.77 -0.87 1.16
CA THR A 441 4.55 -1.50 1.69
C THR A 441 3.91 -0.66 2.78
N VAL A 442 2.59 -0.84 2.96
CA VAL A 442 1.81 -0.16 4.03
C VAL A 442 2.48 -0.36 5.40
N ILE A 443 2.81 -1.59 5.74
CA ILE A 443 3.38 -1.91 7.06
C ILE A 443 4.79 -1.36 7.28
N LEU A 444 5.61 -1.23 6.23
CA LEU A 444 6.92 -0.58 6.33
C LEU A 444 6.77 0.92 6.57
N ALA A 445 5.82 1.56 5.90
CA ALA A 445 5.51 2.97 6.13
C ALA A 445 5.00 3.20 7.56
N MET A 446 4.16 2.31 8.09
CA MET A 446 3.72 2.33 9.48
C MET A 446 4.88 2.19 10.46
N GLY A 447 5.80 1.27 10.19
CA GLY A 447 7.02 1.09 11.00
C GLY A 447 7.88 2.35 11.08
N ALA A 448 8.03 3.08 9.97
CA ALA A 448 8.71 4.36 9.96
C ALA A 448 7.97 5.42 10.79
N GLY A 449 6.63 5.48 10.71
CA GLY A 449 5.79 6.35 11.54
C GLY A 449 5.96 6.08 13.04
N LYS A 450 6.00 4.79 13.46
CA LYS A 450 6.25 4.39 14.86
C LYS A 450 7.62 4.85 15.35
N LYS A 451 8.68 4.61 14.55
CA LYS A 451 10.04 5.02 14.89
C LYS A 451 10.13 6.54 15.08
N ALA A 452 9.55 7.29 14.12
CA ALA A 452 9.52 8.75 14.21
C ALA A 452 8.78 9.24 15.47
N ALA A 453 7.62 8.66 15.77
CA ALA A 453 6.84 9.02 16.96
C ALA A 453 7.62 8.76 18.26
N ALA A 454 8.35 7.65 18.34
CA ALA A 454 9.20 7.34 19.47
C ALA A 454 10.37 8.34 19.62
N ALA A 455 11.04 8.70 18.52
CA ALA A 455 12.13 9.65 18.52
C ALA A 455 11.67 11.09 18.83
N ILE A 456 10.53 11.51 18.30
CA ILE A 456 9.90 12.79 18.63
C ILE A 456 9.62 12.87 20.14
N ASP A 457 9.01 11.83 20.70
CA ASP A 457 8.71 11.76 22.13
C ASP A 457 9.99 11.84 22.98
N GLN A 458 11.03 11.07 22.66
CA GLN A 458 12.30 11.12 23.37
C GLN A 458 12.91 12.52 23.35
N LYS A 459 12.97 13.18 22.19
CA LYS A 459 13.54 14.52 22.04
C LYS A 459 12.74 15.56 22.80
N LEU A 460 11.42 15.55 22.71
CA LEU A 460 10.56 16.54 23.36
C LEU A 460 10.45 16.35 24.89
N GLN A 461 10.66 15.12 25.38
CA GLN A 461 10.75 14.80 26.81
C GLN A 461 12.15 15.08 27.40
N GLY A 462 13.13 15.46 26.59
CA GLY A 462 14.51 15.69 27.03
C GLY A 462 15.25 14.43 27.49
N LYS A 463 14.90 13.27 26.91
CA LYS A 463 15.48 11.96 27.27
C LYS A 463 16.50 11.50 26.23
#